data_00a3583576dcc603b3c00400eb44cefc
#
_entry.id   00a3583576dcc603b3c00400eb44cefc
#
_cell.length_a   1.000
_cell.length_b   1.000
_cell.length_c   1.000
_cell.angle_alpha   90.00
_cell.angle_beta   90.00
_cell.angle_gamma   90.00
#
_symmetry.space_group_name_H-M   'P 1'
#
loop_
_entity.id
_entity.type
_entity.pdbx_description
1 polymer ?
#
loop_
_entity_poly.entity_id
_entity_poly.type
_entity_poly.pdbx_seq_one_letter_code
_entity_poly.pdbx_strand_id
1 'polypeptide(L)'
;MTIGSTGSSEVLLARALARTALAVDLGRYDADVVAKAKICMLDFLSCAFEARNHPWSRQAIGIAREVRDGATIIGTRTLASPGDAAFANAVMGHGLVREDMHAASICHHGVVIWPTLMALSERAPLSGATFPAAAIIGYETGAQIGRALFTTDLARLYRPTGLVAPLGAALAGSYALSLTEDAATSAIAIAANTSSGLNEWPRPGGSEMYFHPGFAARNAIAAIELAEAGARASETILEGEAGLFAAFRREPAPTEIRLFGGAEPEIMAVYNKPAPACNFAQTAAQTALRVARELETSEDIATVSIRVPEAAARYPGCDSKGPFHNALQAKMSIPFSVAAVLSRGALEEENYAQVDDARILRLVQRIDLQSAPDLTAAFPANQGAEILVGLHNGTTIRQRLDNVIAATPEEIRARFRQAASSVIGDRARDLEELVDSCASLPDSRVIAARCGLQPIAQRLRPAS
;
A
#
# COMPACT_ATOMS: atom_id res chain seq x y z
N MET A 1 -10.62 53.81 -18.30
CA MET A 1 -9.52 52.89 -18.55
C MET A 1 -10.03 51.51 -18.31
N THR A 2 -9.93 50.70 -19.30
CA THR A 2 -10.53 49.42 -19.57
C THR A 2 -10.08 48.36 -18.55
N ILE A 3 -11.01 47.80 -17.76
CA ILE A 3 -10.81 46.54 -17.04
C ILE A 3 -11.49 45.47 -17.89
N GLY A 4 -10.73 44.87 -18.75
CA GLY A 4 -11.12 43.70 -19.50
C GLY A 4 -10.19 42.59 -19.13
N SER A 5 -10.62 41.66 -18.27
CA SER A 5 -10.17 40.29 -18.31
C SER A 5 -11.30 39.42 -17.81
N THR A 6 -12.09 38.91 -18.72
CA THR A 6 -12.85 37.68 -18.55
C THR A 6 -11.84 36.55 -18.54
N GLY A 7 -11.08 36.41 -17.44
CA GLY A 7 -10.33 35.22 -17.17
C GLY A 7 -11.32 34.11 -16.86
N SER A 8 -11.39 33.07 -17.68
CA SER A 8 -11.87 31.75 -17.23
C SER A 8 -11.15 31.46 -15.93
N SER A 9 -11.84 31.39 -14.80
CA SER A 9 -11.20 31.02 -13.52
C SER A 9 -10.62 29.61 -13.72
N GLU A 10 -9.31 29.53 -13.80
CA GLU A 10 -8.58 28.27 -13.87
C GLU A 10 -8.98 27.47 -12.63
N VAL A 11 -9.59 26.30 -12.83
CA VAL A 11 -10.03 25.49 -11.71
C VAL A 11 -8.81 24.87 -11.06
N LEU A 12 -8.57 25.18 -9.79
CA LEU A 12 -7.43 24.72 -9.02
C LEU A 12 -7.45 23.19 -8.86
N LEU A 13 -6.27 22.56 -8.83
CA LEU A 13 -6.13 21.09 -8.85
C LEU A 13 -6.89 20.40 -7.71
N ALA A 14 -6.77 20.89 -6.47
CA ALA A 14 -7.46 20.29 -5.32
C ALA A 14 -8.98 20.28 -5.51
N ARG A 15 -9.56 21.38 -6.01
CA ARG A 15 -10.99 21.50 -6.30
C ARG A 15 -11.41 20.63 -7.49
N ALA A 16 -10.60 20.58 -8.55
CA ALA A 16 -10.87 19.74 -9.71
C ALA A 16 -10.93 18.26 -9.32
N LEU A 17 -9.97 17.80 -8.51
CA LEU A 17 -9.93 16.44 -7.98
C LEU A 17 -11.14 16.14 -7.09
N ALA A 18 -11.47 17.01 -6.15
CA ALA A 18 -12.63 16.86 -5.26
C ALA A 18 -13.94 16.77 -6.06
N ARG A 19 -14.17 17.71 -7.00
CA ARG A 19 -15.35 17.71 -7.85
C ARG A 19 -15.48 16.42 -8.66
N THR A 20 -14.40 15.97 -9.29
CA THR A 20 -14.40 14.74 -10.10
C THR A 20 -14.67 13.52 -9.23
N ALA A 21 -13.98 13.41 -8.07
CA ALA A 21 -14.16 12.30 -7.14
C ALA A 21 -15.61 12.18 -6.62
N LEU A 22 -16.24 13.32 -6.28
CA LEU A 22 -17.62 13.34 -5.78
C LEU A 22 -18.67 13.07 -6.86
N ALA A 23 -18.35 13.33 -8.13
CA ALA A 23 -19.27 13.13 -9.26
C ALA A 23 -19.23 11.70 -9.83
N VAL A 24 -18.38 10.84 -9.31
CA VAL A 24 -18.22 9.46 -9.83
C VAL A 24 -19.50 8.65 -9.63
N ASP A 25 -20.06 8.18 -10.73
CA ASP A 25 -21.17 7.21 -10.75
C ASP A 25 -20.62 5.80 -10.84
N LEU A 26 -20.82 5.02 -9.80
CA LEU A 26 -20.31 3.67 -9.66
C LEU A 26 -21.03 2.61 -10.49
N GLY A 27 -22.24 2.90 -10.94
CA GLY A 27 -22.97 2.04 -11.86
C GLY A 27 -22.28 1.89 -13.22
N ARG A 28 -21.22 2.68 -13.46
CA ARG A 28 -20.42 2.64 -14.69
C ARG A 28 -19.20 1.69 -14.63
N TYR A 29 -18.82 1.20 -13.43
CA TYR A 29 -17.67 0.30 -13.34
C TYR A 29 -18.05 -1.11 -13.67
N ASP A 30 -17.21 -1.76 -14.50
CA ASP A 30 -17.32 -3.17 -14.78
C ASP A 30 -17.19 -3.99 -13.50
N ALA A 31 -17.85 -5.15 -13.49
CA ALA A 31 -17.81 -6.07 -12.34
C ALA A 31 -16.36 -6.44 -11.92
N ASP A 32 -15.42 -6.45 -12.87
CA ASP A 32 -14.01 -6.76 -12.65
C ASP A 32 -13.30 -5.71 -11.79
N VAL A 33 -13.65 -4.41 -11.92
CA VAL A 33 -13.09 -3.34 -11.10
C VAL A 33 -13.52 -3.50 -9.63
N VAL A 34 -14.80 -3.82 -9.42
CA VAL A 34 -15.32 -4.10 -8.08
C VAL A 34 -14.73 -5.39 -7.50
N ALA A 35 -14.58 -6.43 -8.33
CA ALA A 35 -13.90 -7.67 -7.93
C ALA A 35 -12.46 -7.42 -7.52
N LYS A 36 -11.72 -6.59 -8.27
CA LYS A 36 -10.36 -6.18 -7.92
C LYS A 36 -10.31 -5.46 -6.57
N ALA A 37 -11.23 -4.53 -6.30
CA ALA A 37 -11.31 -3.84 -5.01
C ALA A 37 -11.52 -4.83 -3.84
N LYS A 38 -12.40 -5.83 -4.00
CA LYS A 38 -12.62 -6.88 -3.01
C LYS A 38 -11.36 -7.71 -2.73
N ILE A 39 -10.62 -8.08 -3.78
CA ILE A 39 -9.34 -8.80 -3.63
C ILE A 39 -8.30 -7.94 -2.90
N CYS A 40 -8.16 -6.65 -3.23
CA CYS A 40 -7.27 -5.74 -2.50
C CYS A 40 -7.66 -5.61 -1.03
N MET A 41 -8.97 -5.61 -0.71
CA MET A 41 -9.44 -5.61 0.68
C MET A 41 -9.08 -6.91 1.41
N LEU A 42 -9.30 -8.07 0.79
CA LEU A 42 -8.92 -9.37 1.38
C LEU A 42 -7.39 -9.47 1.58
N ASP A 43 -6.60 -8.93 0.66
CA ASP A 43 -5.14 -8.87 0.79
C ASP A 43 -4.72 -8.02 1.99
N PHE A 44 -5.27 -6.79 2.11
CA PHE A 44 -5.08 -5.96 3.29
C PHE A 44 -5.45 -6.68 4.59
N LEU A 45 -6.63 -7.30 4.65
CA LEU A 45 -7.10 -8.03 5.83
C LEU A 45 -6.20 -9.23 6.15
N SER A 46 -5.74 -9.97 5.12
CA SER A 46 -4.82 -11.10 5.31
C SER A 46 -3.54 -10.66 6.01
N CYS A 47 -2.94 -9.56 5.54
CA CYS A 47 -1.74 -8.98 6.14
C CYS A 47 -2.00 -8.49 7.56
N ALA A 48 -3.13 -7.81 7.82
CA ALA A 48 -3.45 -7.27 9.13
C ALA A 48 -3.66 -8.38 10.18
N PHE A 49 -4.39 -9.46 9.85
CA PHE A 49 -4.57 -10.59 10.75
C PHE A 49 -3.26 -11.33 11.04
N GLU A 50 -2.43 -11.58 10.03
CA GLU A 50 -1.18 -12.30 10.15
C GLU A 50 -0.14 -11.48 10.96
N ALA A 51 0.00 -10.18 10.66
CA ALA A 51 1.00 -9.32 11.29
C ALA A 51 0.61 -8.82 12.68
N ARG A 52 -0.61 -9.10 13.20
CA ARG A 52 -1.13 -8.50 14.46
C ARG A 52 -0.21 -8.66 15.68
N ASN A 53 0.60 -9.71 15.72
CA ASN A 53 1.50 -10.01 16.83
C ASN A 53 2.94 -9.50 16.61
N HIS A 54 3.25 -8.89 15.47
CA HIS A 54 4.58 -8.30 15.24
C HIS A 54 4.84 -7.12 16.20
N PRO A 55 6.10 -6.82 16.53
CA PRO A 55 6.43 -5.75 17.47
C PRO A 55 5.80 -4.41 17.12
N TRP A 56 5.88 -3.98 15.87
CA TRP A 56 5.30 -2.71 15.40
C TRP A 56 3.77 -2.69 15.47
N SER A 57 3.11 -3.82 15.21
CA SER A 57 1.67 -3.95 15.35
C SER A 57 1.24 -3.81 16.82
N ARG A 58 1.94 -4.49 17.74
CA ARG A 58 1.70 -4.36 19.18
C ARG A 58 1.94 -2.93 19.68
N GLN A 59 2.98 -2.26 19.18
CA GLN A 59 3.26 -0.86 19.49
C GLN A 59 2.12 0.04 19.04
N ALA A 60 1.64 -0.13 17.79
CA ALA A 60 0.53 0.64 17.23
C ALA A 60 -0.79 0.41 18.01
N ILE A 61 -1.10 -0.83 18.36
CA ILE A 61 -2.26 -1.18 19.19
C ILE A 61 -2.12 -0.58 20.59
N GLY A 62 -0.92 -0.64 21.18
CA GLY A 62 -0.65 -0.20 22.54
C GLY A 62 -0.77 1.31 22.76
N ILE A 63 -0.59 2.13 21.73
CA ILE A 63 -0.79 3.58 21.82
C ILE A 63 -2.21 4.03 21.46
N ALA A 64 -3.05 3.13 20.94
CA ALA A 64 -4.42 3.45 20.59
C ALA A 64 -5.23 3.65 21.88
N ARG A 65 -5.90 4.81 21.97
CA ARG A 65 -6.74 5.13 23.12
C ARG A 65 -8.07 4.38 23.03
N GLU A 66 -8.29 3.47 23.97
CA GLU A 66 -9.55 2.73 24.06
C GLU A 66 -10.73 3.66 24.35
N VAL A 67 -11.82 3.46 23.62
CA VAL A 67 -13.09 4.15 23.81
C VAL A 67 -14.23 3.15 23.80
N ARG A 68 -15.35 3.49 24.42
CA ARG A 68 -16.50 2.59 24.55
C ARG A 68 -17.21 2.36 23.21
N ASP A 69 -17.42 3.45 22.47
CA ASP A 69 -18.12 3.45 21.18
C ASP A 69 -17.14 4.00 20.14
N GLY A 70 -16.41 3.10 19.47
CA GLY A 70 -15.32 3.44 18.56
C GLY A 70 -15.20 2.48 17.41
N ALA A 71 -14.14 2.67 16.63
CA ALA A 71 -13.80 1.81 15.50
C ALA A 71 -12.97 0.60 15.93
N THR A 72 -13.12 -0.50 15.18
CA THR A 72 -12.48 -1.79 15.45
C THR A 72 -10.98 -1.74 15.17
N ILE A 73 -10.20 -2.22 16.11
CA ILE A 73 -8.82 -2.66 15.83
C ILE A 73 -8.88 -4.16 15.49
N ILE A 74 -8.47 -4.51 14.26
CA ILE A 74 -8.57 -5.85 13.68
C ILE A 74 -7.91 -6.90 14.60
N GLY A 75 -8.60 -8.02 14.82
CA GLY A 75 -8.09 -9.14 15.61
C GLY A 75 -7.94 -8.85 17.10
N THR A 76 -8.55 -7.79 17.63
CA THR A 76 -8.53 -7.43 19.05
C THR A 76 -9.93 -7.25 19.63
N ARG A 77 -10.00 -7.03 20.96
CA ARG A 77 -11.22 -6.60 21.66
C ARG A 77 -11.31 -5.08 21.80
N THR A 78 -10.27 -4.36 21.40
CA THR A 78 -10.14 -2.92 21.60
C THR A 78 -10.94 -2.16 20.54
N LEU A 79 -11.70 -1.19 20.98
CA LEU A 79 -12.28 -0.14 20.16
C LEU A 79 -11.52 1.16 20.46
N ALA A 80 -11.23 1.90 19.40
CA ALA A 80 -10.49 3.15 19.52
C ALA A 80 -11.18 4.28 18.73
N SER A 81 -10.70 5.51 18.91
CA SER A 81 -11.12 6.61 18.04
C SER A 81 -10.89 6.21 16.56
N PRO A 82 -11.69 6.74 15.61
CA PRO A 82 -11.51 6.40 14.19
C PRO A 82 -10.06 6.56 13.72
N GLY A 83 -9.39 7.64 14.10
CA GLY A 83 -7.99 7.90 13.76
C GLY A 83 -7.02 6.89 14.35
N ASP A 84 -7.21 6.48 15.61
CA ASP A 84 -6.35 5.50 16.29
C ASP A 84 -6.56 4.09 15.74
N ALA A 85 -7.81 3.71 15.46
CA ALA A 85 -8.14 2.42 14.84
C ALA A 85 -7.55 2.34 13.42
N ALA A 86 -7.72 3.39 12.60
CA ALA A 86 -7.14 3.46 11.27
C ALA A 86 -5.61 3.38 11.33
N PHE A 87 -4.95 4.07 12.27
CA PHE A 87 -3.52 4.00 12.50
C PHE A 87 -3.06 2.56 12.77
N ALA A 88 -3.66 1.89 13.76
CA ALA A 88 -3.25 0.56 14.17
C ALA A 88 -3.49 -0.47 13.04
N ASN A 89 -4.65 -0.40 12.38
CA ASN A 89 -5.01 -1.29 11.28
C ASN A 89 -4.10 -1.10 10.06
N ALA A 90 -3.72 0.14 9.73
CA ALA A 90 -2.79 0.42 8.64
C ALA A 90 -1.38 -0.13 8.93
N VAL A 91 -0.88 0.02 10.16
CA VAL A 91 0.39 -0.57 10.60
C VAL A 91 0.36 -2.09 10.50
N MET A 92 -0.72 -2.72 10.94
CA MET A 92 -0.89 -4.17 10.81
C MET A 92 -0.94 -4.61 9.34
N GLY A 93 -1.73 -3.92 8.51
CA GLY A 93 -1.82 -4.21 7.08
C GLY A 93 -0.48 -4.12 6.36
N HIS A 94 0.39 -3.20 6.79
CA HIS A 94 1.75 -3.04 6.24
C HIS A 94 2.81 -3.94 6.90
N GLY A 95 2.42 -4.64 7.95
CA GLY A 95 3.36 -5.36 8.83
C GLY A 95 4.17 -6.47 8.17
N LEU A 96 3.71 -7.04 7.08
CA LEU A 96 4.42 -8.08 6.31
C LEU A 96 5.18 -7.53 5.11
N VAL A 97 4.93 -6.30 4.69
CA VAL A 97 5.42 -5.72 3.42
C VAL A 97 4.95 -6.56 2.21
N ARG A 98 3.77 -7.21 2.32
CA ARG A 98 3.24 -8.15 1.31
C ARG A 98 1.96 -7.66 0.63
N GLU A 99 1.33 -6.65 1.15
CA GLU A 99 0.10 -6.07 0.64
C GLU A 99 0.25 -5.48 -0.77
N ASP A 100 -0.87 -5.09 -1.34
CA ASP A 100 -0.99 -4.57 -2.70
C ASP A 100 -0.03 -3.40 -3.03
N MET A 101 0.29 -3.25 -4.30
CA MET A 101 1.25 -2.27 -4.78
C MET A 101 0.85 -1.67 -6.12
N HIS A 102 0.89 -0.35 -6.23
CA HIS A 102 0.81 0.38 -7.48
C HIS A 102 2.21 0.79 -7.93
N ALA A 103 2.75 0.09 -8.94
CA ALA A 103 4.17 0.23 -9.34
C ALA A 103 4.52 1.63 -9.84
N ALA A 104 3.64 2.25 -10.65
CA ALA A 104 3.93 3.55 -11.27
C ALA A 104 3.98 4.72 -10.27
N SER A 105 3.24 4.66 -9.16
CA SER A 105 3.33 5.64 -8.05
C SER A 105 4.23 5.17 -6.91
N ILE A 106 4.78 3.96 -6.99
CA ILE A 106 5.61 3.31 -5.97
C ILE A 106 4.90 3.31 -4.59
N CYS A 107 3.58 3.12 -4.59
CA CYS A 107 2.73 3.36 -3.43
C CYS A 107 1.88 2.15 -3.07
N HIS A 108 1.73 1.92 -1.76
CA HIS A 108 0.82 0.96 -1.16
C HIS A 108 -0.46 1.71 -0.74
N HIS A 109 -1.41 1.86 -1.67
CA HIS A 109 -2.63 2.65 -1.41
C HIS A 109 -3.58 1.94 -0.44
N GLY A 110 -3.76 0.62 -0.60
CA GLY A 110 -4.73 -0.16 0.16
C GLY A 110 -4.55 -0.10 1.67
N VAL A 111 -3.31 -0.09 2.15
CA VAL A 111 -3.02 -0.04 3.60
C VAL A 111 -3.36 1.28 4.27
N VAL A 112 -3.70 2.31 3.49
CA VAL A 112 -4.17 3.61 4.01
C VAL A 112 -5.68 3.74 3.78
N ILE A 113 -6.15 3.37 2.60
CA ILE A 113 -7.55 3.55 2.19
C ILE A 113 -8.48 2.62 2.97
N TRP A 114 -8.20 1.31 3.01
CA TRP A 114 -9.09 0.35 3.67
C TRP A 114 -9.28 0.63 5.16
N PRO A 115 -8.21 0.83 5.98
CA PRO A 115 -8.40 1.13 7.40
C PRO A 115 -9.11 2.48 7.63
N THR A 116 -8.89 3.48 6.76
CA THR A 116 -9.63 4.75 6.81
C THR A 116 -11.13 4.52 6.59
N LEU A 117 -11.51 3.82 5.52
CA LEU A 117 -12.91 3.55 5.20
C LEU A 117 -13.59 2.64 6.23
N MET A 118 -12.88 1.63 6.76
CA MET A 118 -13.39 0.77 7.84
C MET A 118 -13.70 1.61 9.09
N ALA A 119 -12.78 2.49 9.51
CA ALA A 119 -13.01 3.34 10.67
C ALA A 119 -14.16 4.33 10.47
N LEU A 120 -14.29 4.92 9.28
CA LEU A 120 -15.39 5.81 8.93
C LEU A 120 -16.73 5.08 8.86
N SER A 121 -16.78 3.84 8.36
CA SER A 121 -18.01 3.04 8.31
C SER A 121 -18.58 2.76 9.70
N GLU A 122 -17.75 2.65 10.71
CA GLU A 122 -18.17 2.45 12.11
C GLU A 122 -18.56 3.76 12.80
N ARG A 123 -18.11 4.90 12.28
CA ARG A 123 -18.54 6.23 12.74
C ARG A 123 -19.88 6.66 12.16
N ALA A 124 -20.09 6.40 10.86
CA ALA A 124 -21.32 6.75 10.13
C ALA A 124 -21.74 5.58 9.23
N PRO A 125 -23.05 5.22 9.19
CA PRO A 125 -23.52 4.17 8.31
C PRO A 125 -23.19 4.47 6.85
N LEU A 126 -22.45 3.57 6.20
CA LEU A 126 -22.13 3.63 4.78
C LEU A 126 -22.86 2.51 4.05
N SER A 127 -23.54 2.83 2.95
CA SER A 127 -24.11 1.78 2.12
C SER A 127 -23.03 0.85 1.57
N GLY A 128 -23.36 -0.40 1.37
CA GLY A 128 -22.43 -1.37 0.82
C GLY A 128 -21.91 -0.99 -0.57
N ALA A 129 -22.73 -0.34 -1.39
CA ALA A 129 -22.30 0.13 -2.71
C ALA A 129 -21.27 1.27 -2.60
N THR A 130 -21.41 2.14 -1.61
CA THR A 130 -20.48 3.27 -1.38
C THR A 130 -19.08 2.80 -0.97
N PHE A 131 -18.99 1.68 -0.25
CA PHE A 131 -17.73 1.26 0.37
C PHE A 131 -16.64 0.88 -0.66
N PRO A 132 -16.83 -0.08 -1.61
CA PRO A 132 -15.84 -0.36 -2.64
C PRO A 132 -15.60 0.82 -3.58
N ALA A 133 -16.60 1.62 -3.79
CA ALA A 133 -16.53 2.82 -4.60
C ALA A 133 -15.58 3.86 -4.06
N ALA A 134 -15.77 4.20 -2.81
CA ALA A 134 -14.88 5.11 -2.12
C ALA A 134 -13.42 4.60 -2.18
N ALA A 135 -13.20 3.29 -2.05
CA ALA A 135 -11.88 2.71 -2.21
C ALA A 135 -11.31 2.94 -3.61
N ILE A 136 -12.08 2.66 -4.67
CA ILE A 136 -11.65 2.87 -6.07
C ILE A 136 -11.25 4.34 -6.29
N ILE A 137 -12.05 5.30 -5.78
CA ILE A 137 -11.73 6.74 -5.84
C ILE A 137 -10.41 7.04 -5.12
N GLY A 138 -10.19 6.43 -3.96
CA GLY A 138 -8.96 6.62 -3.20
C GLY A 138 -7.72 6.12 -3.93
N TYR A 139 -7.79 4.91 -4.51
CA TYR A 139 -6.70 4.35 -5.33
C TYR A 139 -6.43 5.24 -6.54
N GLU A 140 -7.47 5.65 -7.26
CA GLU A 140 -7.36 6.53 -8.42
C GLU A 140 -6.67 7.85 -8.05
N THR A 141 -7.17 8.53 -7.02
CA THR A 141 -6.64 9.84 -6.59
C THR A 141 -5.17 9.73 -6.17
N GLY A 142 -4.85 8.79 -5.28
CA GLY A 142 -3.48 8.64 -4.79
C GLY A 142 -2.52 8.22 -5.90
N ALA A 143 -2.94 7.34 -6.81
CA ALA A 143 -2.12 6.88 -7.92
C ALA A 143 -1.85 7.99 -8.95
N GLN A 144 -2.86 8.77 -9.35
CA GLN A 144 -2.71 9.86 -10.31
C GLN A 144 -1.81 10.99 -9.76
N ILE A 145 -2.00 11.37 -8.49
CA ILE A 145 -1.10 12.33 -7.84
C ILE A 145 0.33 11.75 -7.74
N GLY A 146 0.45 10.46 -7.40
CA GLY A 146 1.73 9.79 -7.32
C GLY A 146 2.47 9.72 -8.65
N ARG A 147 1.78 9.41 -9.75
CA ARG A 147 2.34 9.45 -11.11
C ARG A 147 2.87 10.84 -11.48
N ALA A 148 2.13 11.88 -11.08
CA ALA A 148 2.52 13.26 -11.37
C ALA A 148 3.69 13.74 -10.49
N LEU A 149 3.79 13.27 -9.24
CA LEU A 149 4.76 13.74 -8.24
C LEU A 149 6.07 12.98 -8.28
N PHE A 150 6.06 11.62 -8.37
CA PHE A 150 7.24 10.82 -8.12
C PHE A 150 8.16 10.66 -9.31
N THR A 151 9.43 10.92 -9.05
CA THR A 151 10.58 10.49 -9.84
C THR A 151 11.37 9.45 -9.04
N THR A 152 12.28 8.73 -9.70
CA THR A 152 13.20 7.80 -9.01
C THR A 152 13.98 8.49 -7.91
N ASP A 153 14.42 9.73 -8.13
CA ASP A 153 15.20 10.49 -7.15
C ASP A 153 14.35 10.92 -5.95
N LEU A 154 13.10 11.36 -6.17
CA LEU A 154 12.22 11.71 -5.07
C LEU A 154 11.86 10.47 -4.22
N ALA A 155 11.60 9.33 -4.85
CA ALA A 155 11.30 8.08 -4.16
C ALA A 155 12.47 7.53 -3.33
N ARG A 156 13.71 7.97 -3.58
CA ARG A 156 14.87 7.66 -2.73
C ARG A 156 14.86 8.43 -1.42
N LEU A 157 14.31 9.63 -1.41
CA LEU A 157 14.30 10.52 -0.25
C LEU A 157 13.04 10.38 0.59
N TYR A 158 11.92 10.14 -0.07
CA TYR A 158 10.60 10.12 0.56
C TYR A 158 9.84 8.85 0.26
N ARG A 159 9.06 8.39 1.24
CA ARG A 159 8.18 7.24 1.12
C ARG A 159 6.88 7.62 0.40
N PRO A 160 6.63 7.12 -0.84
CA PRO A 160 5.44 7.51 -1.60
C PRO A 160 4.12 7.26 -0.87
N THR A 161 3.99 6.14 -0.16
CA THR A 161 2.79 5.80 0.62
C THR A 161 2.42 6.88 1.64
N GLY A 162 3.41 7.47 2.33
CA GLY A 162 3.15 8.55 3.29
C GLY A 162 2.84 9.89 2.64
N LEU A 163 3.25 10.10 1.37
CA LEU A 163 3.04 11.37 0.69
C LEU A 163 1.71 11.45 -0.07
N VAL A 164 1.30 10.40 -0.78
CA VAL A 164 0.14 10.49 -1.69
C VAL A 164 -1.07 9.67 -1.26
N ALA A 165 -0.88 8.60 -0.50
CA ALA A 165 -2.01 7.81 -0.04
C ALA A 165 -2.97 8.56 0.91
N PRO A 166 -2.51 9.49 1.80
CA PRO A 166 -3.44 10.27 2.63
C PRO A 166 -4.37 11.16 1.78
N LEU A 167 -3.92 11.68 0.64
CA LEU A 167 -4.74 12.47 -0.26
C LEU A 167 -5.84 11.60 -0.90
N GLY A 168 -5.47 10.39 -1.34
CA GLY A 168 -6.42 9.40 -1.84
C GLY A 168 -7.45 9.01 -0.79
N ALA A 169 -7.01 8.71 0.44
CA ALA A 169 -7.88 8.34 1.54
C ALA A 169 -8.81 9.50 1.98
N ALA A 170 -8.34 10.76 1.90
CA ALA A 170 -9.16 11.93 2.20
C ALA A 170 -10.32 12.09 1.21
N LEU A 171 -10.09 11.93 -0.10
CA LEU A 171 -11.17 11.97 -1.10
C LEU A 171 -12.05 10.71 -1.04
N ALA A 172 -11.50 9.53 -0.77
CA ALA A 172 -12.30 8.33 -0.52
C ALA A 172 -13.28 8.52 0.64
N GLY A 173 -12.81 9.05 1.76
CA GLY A 173 -13.65 9.34 2.92
C GLY A 173 -14.63 10.47 2.67
N SER A 174 -14.24 11.51 1.95
CA SER A 174 -15.13 12.61 1.57
C SER A 174 -16.29 12.12 0.70
N TYR A 175 -16.01 11.24 -0.28
CA TYR A 175 -17.04 10.59 -1.08
C TYR A 175 -17.94 9.70 -0.22
N ALA A 176 -17.35 8.85 0.62
CA ALA A 176 -18.08 7.92 1.47
C ALA A 176 -19.08 8.64 2.40
N LEU A 177 -18.70 9.79 2.92
CA LEU A 177 -19.52 10.62 3.83
C LEU A 177 -20.38 11.66 3.10
N SER A 178 -20.38 11.66 1.77
CA SER A 178 -21.14 12.63 0.93
C SER A 178 -20.84 14.08 1.31
N LEU A 179 -19.56 14.41 1.53
CA LEU A 179 -19.16 15.78 1.84
C LEU A 179 -19.43 16.71 0.66
N THR A 180 -19.59 18.00 0.96
CA THR A 180 -19.67 19.04 -0.10
C THR A 180 -18.34 19.18 -0.85
N GLU A 181 -18.34 19.72 -2.07
CA GLU A 181 -17.13 20.00 -2.83
C GLU A 181 -16.14 20.86 -2.03
N ASP A 182 -16.61 21.89 -1.31
CA ASP A 182 -15.77 22.74 -0.48
C ASP A 182 -15.10 21.97 0.67
N ALA A 183 -15.85 21.08 1.34
CA ALA A 183 -15.32 20.26 2.41
C ALA A 183 -14.32 19.22 1.86
N ALA A 184 -14.63 18.56 0.75
CA ALA A 184 -13.71 17.60 0.11
C ALA A 184 -12.42 18.28 -0.39
N THR A 185 -12.53 19.51 -0.95
CA THR A 185 -11.37 20.33 -1.32
C THR A 185 -10.51 20.66 -0.10
N SER A 186 -11.13 21.01 1.02
CA SER A 186 -10.40 21.27 2.27
C SER A 186 -9.80 20.00 2.85
N ALA A 187 -10.48 18.86 2.77
CA ALA A 187 -9.96 17.57 3.27
C ALA A 187 -8.70 17.14 2.52
N ILE A 188 -8.70 17.16 1.18
CA ILE A 188 -7.49 16.80 0.41
C ILE A 188 -6.36 17.80 0.68
N ALA A 189 -6.67 19.10 0.83
CA ALA A 189 -5.67 20.12 1.11
C ALA A 189 -5.03 19.96 2.50
N ILE A 190 -5.81 19.64 3.54
CA ILE A 190 -5.30 19.36 4.88
C ILE A 190 -4.46 18.07 4.85
N ALA A 191 -4.93 17.03 4.15
CA ALA A 191 -4.18 15.77 4.01
C ALA A 191 -2.83 16.01 3.31
N ALA A 192 -2.77 16.80 2.26
CA ALA A 192 -1.53 17.18 1.58
C ALA A 192 -0.55 17.91 2.52
N ASN A 193 -1.05 18.81 3.36
CA ASN A 193 -0.23 19.59 4.30
C ASN A 193 0.38 18.72 5.43
N THR A 194 -0.19 17.54 5.69
CA THR A 194 0.31 16.60 6.70
C THR A 194 1.04 15.38 6.11
N SER A 195 1.24 15.37 4.80
CA SER A 195 1.97 14.31 4.09
C SER A 195 3.41 14.22 4.55
N SER A 196 3.89 13.01 4.85
CA SER A 196 5.22 12.78 5.40
C SER A 196 5.72 11.37 5.13
N GLY A 197 6.99 11.13 5.48
CA GLY A 197 7.65 9.84 5.41
C GLY A 197 9.01 9.94 4.77
N LEU A 198 10.08 9.88 5.59
CA LEU A 198 11.46 9.91 5.14
C LEU A 198 11.96 8.49 4.85
N ASN A 199 12.87 8.34 3.91
CA ASN A 199 13.40 7.04 3.48
C ASN A 199 14.80 6.74 4.03
N GLU A 200 15.14 7.25 5.22
CA GLU A 200 16.44 6.99 5.89
C GLU A 200 16.50 5.59 6.52
N TRP A 201 15.38 5.08 7.02
CA TRP A 201 15.24 3.85 7.81
C TRP A 201 15.88 2.57 7.24
N PRO A 202 16.05 2.34 5.92
CA PRO A 202 16.55 1.06 5.43
C PRO A 202 18.01 0.77 5.84
N ARG A 203 18.85 1.80 5.90
CA ARG A 203 20.27 1.64 6.24
C ARG A 203 20.50 1.43 7.74
N PRO A 204 20.02 2.31 8.65
CA PRO A 204 20.19 2.12 10.08
C PRO A 204 19.30 1.01 10.66
N GLY A 205 18.27 0.55 9.95
CA GLY A 205 17.36 -0.50 10.41
C GLY A 205 16.23 0.02 11.31
N GLY A 206 15.81 1.25 11.13
CA GLY A 206 14.66 1.82 11.84
C GLY A 206 13.33 1.13 11.47
N SER A 207 12.36 1.14 12.38
CA SER A 207 11.04 0.54 12.17
C SER A 207 9.96 1.55 11.75
N GLU A 208 10.32 2.82 11.58
CA GLU A 208 9.39 3.91 11.26
C GLU A 208 8.63 3.69 9.96
N MET A 209 9.17 2.91 9.04
CA MET A 209 8.51 2.53 7.80
C MET A 209 7.13 1.91 8.04
N TYR A 210 7.02 1.06 9.04
CA TYR A 210 5.76 0.40 9.39
C TYR A 210 4.69 1.38 9.90
N PHE A 211 5.11 2.53 10.47
CA PHE A 211 4.19 3.55 10.99
C PHE A 211 3.76 4.58 9.95
N HIS A 212 4.46 4.72 8.82
CA HIS A 212 4.11 5.68 7.77
C HIS A 212 2.64 5.53 7.29
N PRO A 213 2.15 4.32 6.91
CA PRO A 213 0.74 4.19 6.51
C PRO A 213 -0.22 4.43 7.69
N GLY A 214 0.19 4.15 8.92
CA GLY A 214 -0.58 4.47 10.11
C GLY A 214 -0.81 5.97 10.26
N PHE A 215 0.26 6.77 10.19
CA PHE A 215 0.15 8.23 10.20
C PHE A 215 -0.66 8.75 9.00
N ALA A 216 -0.46 8.18 7.81
CA ALA A 216 -1.20 8.56 6.61
C ALA A 216 -2.72 8.35 6.80
N ALA A 217 -3.14 7.19 7.34
CA ALA A 217 -4.56 6.90 7.60
C ALA A 217 -5.14 7.80 8.72
N ARG A 218 -4.41 8.00 9.82
CA ARG A 218 -4.82 8.90 10.91
C ARG A 218 -4.96 10.35 10.41
N ASN A 219 -4.01 10.82 9.62
CA ASN A 219 -4.03 12.17 9.06
C ASN A 219 -5.18 12.36 8.06
N ALA A 220 -5.50 11.35 7.26
CA ALA A 220 -6.67 11.38 6.38
C ALA A 220 -7.98 11.49 7.19
N ILE A 221 -8.14 10.71 8.26
CA ILE A 221 -9.30 10.82 9.18
C ILE A 221 -9.38 12.24 9.76
N ALA A 222 -8.27 12.74 10.30
CA ALA A 222 -8.25 14.09 10.89
C ALA A 222 -8.58 15.18 9.85
N ALA A 223 -8.09 15.04 8.61
CA ALA A 223 -8.38 15.97 7.54
C ALA A 223 -9.87 15.99 7.17
N ILE A 224 -10.51 14.81 7.11
CA ILE A 224 -11.94 14.66 6.86
C ILE A 224 -12.75 15.28 8.00
N GLU A 225 -12.44 14.94 9.25
CA GLU A 225 -13.15 15.46 10.44
C GLU A 225 -13.04 16.98 10.57
N LEU A 226 -11.86 17.54 10.31
CA LEU A 226 -11.66 19.00 10.28
C LEU A 226 -12.48 19.68 9.19
N ALA A 227 -12.51 19.09 7.98
CA ALA A 227 -13.30 19.63 6.87
C ALA A 227 -14.81 19.57 7.15
N GLU A 228 -15.30 18.48 7.74
CA GLU A 228 -16.69 18.36 8.22
C GLU A 228 -17.02 19.43 9.29
N ALA A 229 -16.07 19.72 10.17
CA ALA A 229 -16.22 20.77 11.18
C ALA A 229 -16.13 22.19 10.60
N GLY A 230 -15.97 22.33 9.29
CA GLY A 230 -15.95 23.62 8.59
C GLY A 230 -14.57 24.25 8.43
N ALA A 231 -13.48 23.50 8.70
CA ALA A 231 -12.14 24.00 8.41
C ALA A 231 -11.97 24.25 6.90
N ARG A 232 -11.34 25.37 6.57
CA ARG A 232 -10.99 25.73 5.20
C ARG A 232 -9.49 25.72 5.02
N ALA A 233 -9.03 25.12 3.93
CA ALA A 233 -7.62 25.01 3.60
C ALA A 233 -7.32 25.68 2.25
N SER A 234 -6.02 25.85 1.95
CA SER A 234 -5.57 26.49 0.71
C SER A 234 -5.90 25.63 -0.49
N GLU A 235 -6.73 26.11 -1.39
CA GLU A 235 -7.10 25.38 -2.62
C GLU A 235 -5.91 25.21 -3.57
N THR A 236 -4.88 26.06 -3.47
CA THR A 236 -3.63 26.02 -4.23
C THR A 236 -2.58 25.09 -3.60
N ILE A 237 -2.96 24.25 -2.64
CA ILE A 237 -2.02 23.41 -1.87
C ILE A 237 -1.20 22.46 -2.75
N LEU A 238 -1.69 22.05 -3.89
CA LEU A 238 -0.98 21.18 -4.80
C LEU A 238 -0.02 21.97 -5.69
N GLU A 239 -0.53 22.96 -6.44
CA GLU A 239 0.17 23.69 -7.49
C GLU A 239 0.80 25.02 -7.05
N GLY A 240 0.50 25.52 -5.88
CA GLY A 240 0.95 26.84 -5.39
C GLY A 240 2.47 26.90 -5.19
N GLU A 241 3.02 28.13 -5.07
CA GLU A 241 4.46 28.38 -4.89
C GLU A 241 5.10 27.66 -3.69
N ALA A 242 4.31 27.42 -2.64
CA ALA A 242 4.67 26.63 -1.47
C ALA A 242 3.83 25.34 -1.36
N GLY A 243 3.23 24.90 -2.46
CA GLY A 243 2.41 23.71 -2.53
C GLY A 243 3.21 22.40 -2.61
N LEU A 244 2.47 21.28 -2.66
CA LEU A 244 3.03 19.93 -2.63
C LEU A 244 4.08 19.70 -3.73
N PHE A 245 3.76 20.09 -4.98
CA PHE A 245 4.67 19.86 -6.10
C PHE A 245 5.94 20.70 -5.97
N ALA A 246 5.82 21.98 -5.59
CA ALA A 246 6.98 22.84 -5.38
C ALA A 246 7.86 22.34 -4.23
N ALA A 247 7.25 21.93 -3.10
CA ALA A 247 7.98 21.49 -1.92
C ALA A 247 8.78 20.19 -2.16
N PHE A 248 8.23 19.24 -2.93
CA PHE A 248 8.85 17.92 -3.11
C PHE A 248 9.57 17.74 -4.44
N ARG A 249 9.20 18.42 -5.52
CA ARG A 249 9.88 18.34 -6.83
C ARG A 249 10.70 19.55 -7.19
N ARG A 250 10.32 20.72 -6.70
CA ARG A 250 10.88 22.02 -7.08
C ARG A 250 10.80 22.30 -8.59
N GLU A 251 9.76 21.76 -9.23
CA GLU A 251 9.45 21.94 -10.64
C GLU A 251 8.04 22.50 -10.76
N PRO A 252 7.66 23.10 -11.88
CA PRO A 252 6.27 23.54 -12.06
C PRO A 252 5.30 22.37 -11.84
N ALA A 253 4.22 22.64 -11.12
CA ALA A 253 3.14 21.66 -10.96
C ALA A 253 2.48 21.35 -12.31
N PRO A 254 1.91 20.15 -12.48
CA PRO A 254 1.08 19.87 -13.65
C PRO A 254 -0.11 20.83 -13.67
N THR A 255 -0.53 21.23 -14.86
CA THR A 255 -1.73 22.08 -15.04
C THR A 255 -3.02 21.30 -14.87
N GLU A 256 -2.96 19.96 -14.95
CA GLU A 256 -4.11 19.08 -14.83
C GLU A 256 -3.68 17.71 -14.26
N ILE A 257 -4.54 17.15 -13.40
CA ILE A 257 -4.49 15.74 -12.95
C ILE A 257 -5.89 15.18 -13.20
N ARG A 258 -5.99 14.22 -14.13
CA ARG A 258 -7.29 13.64 -14.53
C ARG A 258 -7.54 12.36 -13.77
N LEU A 259 -8.58 12.32 -12.94
CA LEU A 259 -9.11 11.09 -12.39
C LEU A 259 -9.95 10.38 -13.47
N PHE A 260 -9.78 9.05 -13.55
CA PHE A 260 -10.51 8.18 -14.48
C PHE A 260 -10.35 8.59 -15.95
N GLY A 261 -9.20 9.20 -16.28
CA GLY A 261 -8.89 9.62 -17.64
C GLY A 261 -8.28 8.51 -18.51
N GLY A 262 -7.92 7.36 -17.94
CA GLY A 262 -7.42 6.19 -18.62
C GLY A 262 -8.53 5.27 -19.15
N ALA A 263 -8.12 4.17 -19.81
CA ALA A 263 -9.04 3.11 -20.26
C ALA A 263 -9.67 2.35 -19.08
N GLU A 264 -8.91 2.22 -17.98
CA GLU A 264 -9.32 1.56 -16.75
C GLU A 264 -8.92 2.42 -15.54
N PRO A 265 -9.63 2.30 -14.39
CA PRO A 265 -9.24 2.93 -13.14
C PRO A 265 -7.88 2.40 -12.64
N GLU A 266 -7.11 3.24 -11.95
CA GLU A 266 -5.77 2.92 -11.46
C GLU A 266 -5.71 1.72 -10.49
N ILE A 267 -6.81 1.35 -9.86
CA ILE A 267 -6.88 0.13 -9.05
C ILE A 267 -6.59 -1.13 -9.88
N MET A 268 -6.88 -1.12 -11.20
CA MET A 268 -6.58 -2.23 -12.10
C MET A 268 -5.08 -2.36 -12.39
N ALA A 269 -4.32 -1.27 -12.27
CA ALA A 269 -2.86 -1.27 -12.37
C ALA A 269 -2.15 -1.69 -11.07
N VAL A 270 -2.91 -1.93 -10.00
CA VAL A 270 -2.39 -2.47 -8.73
C VAL A 270 -2.14 -3.97 -8.87
N TYR A 271 -1.01 -4.45 -8.38
CA TYR A 271 -0.77 -5.88 -8.23
C TYR A 271 -0.66 -6.29 -6.77
N ASN A 272 -1.11 -7.50 -6.45
CA ASN A 272 -0.98 -8.11 -5.14
C ASN A 272 0.36 -8.85 -5.08
N LYS A 273 1.20 -8.54 -4.07
CA LYS A 273 2.57 -9.05 -4.03
C LYS A 273 2.63 -10.55 -3.73
N PRO A 274 3.42 -11.30 -4.51
CA PRO A 274 3.63 -12.73 -4.27
C PRO A 274 4.52 -13.03 -3.05
N ALA A 275 5.45 -12.12 -2.70
CA ALA A 275 6.43 -12.32 -1.63
C ALA A 275 6.36 -11.21 -0.57
N PRO A 276 6.64 -11.50 0.72
CA PRO A 276 6.68 -10.52 1.81
C PRO A 276 8.00 -9.74 1.80
N ALA A 277 8.25 -9.01 0.72
CA ALA A 277 9.49 -8.28 0.46
C ALA A 277 9.23 -6.93 -0.18
N CYS A 278 10.28 -6.11 -0.29
CA CYS A 278 10.25 -4.85 -1.02
C CYS A 278 9.64 -5.02 -2.42
N ASN A 279 8.94 -3.98 -2.90
CA ASN A 279 8.44 -3.96 -4.28
C ASN A 279 9.52 -4.36 -5.29
N PHE A 280 10.69 -3.77 -5.20
CA PHE A 280 11.78 -4.01 -6.13
C PHE A 280 12.46 -5.38 -6.02
N ALA A 281 12.21 -6.12 -4.95
CA ALA A 281 12.71 -7.48 -4.78
C ALA A 281 11.77 -8.56 -5.38
N GLN A 282 10.52 -8.22 -5.71
CA GLN A 282 9.49 -9.18 -6.10
C GLN A 282 9.89 -10.02 -7.31
N THR A 283 10.22 -9.39 -8.43
CA THR A 283 10.56 -10.11 -9.67
C THR A 283 11.87 -10.88 -9.54
N ALA A 284 12.87 -10.31 -8.86
CA ALA A 284 14.13 -11.01 -8.62
C ALA A 284 13.93 -12.27 -7.74
N ALA A 285 13.11 -12.18 -6.69
CA ALA A 285 12.78 -13.32 -5.85
C ALA A 285 12.02 -14.41 -6.62
N GLN A 286 11.05 -14.05 -7.47
CA GLN A 286 10.35 -15.00 -8.34
C GLN A 286 11.27 -15.64 -9.38
N THR A 287 12.20 -14.85 -9.95
CA THR A 287 13.21 -15.37 -10.88
C THR A 287 14.14 -16.35 -10.17
N ALA A 288 14.55 -16.02 -8.92
CA ALA A 288 15.34 -16.93 -8.08
C ALA A 288 14.61 -18.25 -7.77
N LEU A 289 13.28 -18.19 -7.57
CA LEU A 289 12.47 -19.41 -7.37
C LEU A 289 12.49 -20.34 -8.60
N ARG A 290 12.52 -19.77 -9.81
CA ARG A 290 12.69 -20.56 -11.05
C ARG A 290 14.06 -21.24 -11.08
N VAL A 291 15.12 -20.48 -10.75
CA VAL A 291 16.48 -21.04 -10.65
C VAL A 291 16.54 -22.13 -9.59
N ALA A 292 15.95 -21.91 -8.40
CA ALA A 292 15.97 -22.89 -7.29
C ALA A 292 15.36 -24.25 -7.67
N ARG A 293 14.39 -24.28 -8.59
CA ARG A 293 13.78 -25.52 -9.10
C ARG A 293 14.69 -26.34 -10.02
N GLU A 294 15.74 -25.72 -10.54
CA GLU A 294 16.75 -26.38 -11.39
C GLU A 294 18.01 -26.76 -10.62
N LEU A 295 18.13 -26.31 -9.35
CA LEU A 295 19.27 -26.60 -8.49
C LEU A 295 19.05 -27.91 -7.72
N GLU A 296 20.09 -28.74 -7.61
CA GLU A 296 20.11 -29.87 -6.68
C GLU A 296 20.32 -29.37 -5.24
N THR A 297 21.27 -28.46 -5.06
CA THR A 297 21.55 -27.79 -3.78
C THR A 297 22.08 -26.37 -3.99
N SER A 298 21.75 -25.46 -3.08
CA SER A 298 22.30 -24.11 -3.09
C SER A 298 23.80 -24.04 -2.75
N GLU A 299 24.39 -25.12 -2.23
CA GLU A 299 25.82 -25.20 -1.92
C GLU A 299 26.70 -25.25 -3.18
N ASP A 300 26.15 -25.73 -4.30
CA ASP A 300 26.84 -25.80 -5.59
C ASP A 300 27.01 -24.41 -6.25
N ILE A 301 26.35 -23.37 -5.73
CA ILE A 301 26.41 -22.02 -6.29
C ILE A 301 27.78 -21.39 -6.02
N ALA A 302 28.51 -21.06 -7.09
CA ALA A 302 29.78 -20.33 -7.04
C ALA A 302 29.56 -18.80 -7.12
N THR A 303 28.70 -18.36 -8.05
CA THR A 303 28.41 -16.91 -8.31
C THR A 303 26.94 -16.72 -8.63
N VAL A 304 26.41 -15.53 -8.32
CA VAL A 304 25.08 -15.08 -8.71
C VAL A 304 25.16 -13.65 -9.26
N SER A 305 24.72 -13.44 -10.50
CA SER A 305 24.55 -12.12 -11.08
C SER A 305 23.06 -11.81 -11.20
N ILE A 306 22.64 -10.66 -10.68
CA ILE A 306 21.27 -10.18 -10.72
C ILE A 306 21.23 -8.88 -11.52
N ARG A 307 20.36 -8.83 -12.53
CA ARG A 307 20.11 -7.63 -13.33
C ARG A 307 18.68 -7.15 -13.08
N VAL A 308 18.51 -5.86 -12.75
CA VAL A 308 17.22 -5.22 -12.43
C VAL A 308 17.16 -3.82 -13.05
N PRO A 309 15.99 -3.13 -13.06
CA PRO A 309 15.91 -1.71 -13.41
C PRO A 309 16.78 -0.84 -12.48
N GLU A 310 17.29 0.28 -12.97
CA GLU A 310 18.07 1.23 -12.17
C GLU A 310 17.31 1.71 -10.93
N ALA A 311 15.99 1.94 -11.06
CA ALA A 311 15.12 2.31 -9.95
C ALA A 311 15.18 1.29 -8.79
N ALA A 312 15.26 -0.01 -9.11
CA ALA A 312 15.39 -1.08 -8.12
C ALA A 312 16.79 -1.14 -7.50
N ALA A 313 17.84 -1.06 -8.33
CA ALA A 313 19.22 -1.12 -7.84
C ALA A 313 19.58 0.07 -6.93
N ARG A 314 18.97 1.24 -7.16
CA ARG A 314 19.26 2.50 -6.43
C ARG A 314 18.29 2.81 -5.30
N TYR A 315 17.21 2.05 -5.13
CA TYR A 315 16.27 2.28 -4.04
C TYR A 315 16.95 1.96 -2.69
N PRO A 316 16.74 2.78 -1.64
CA PRO A 316 17.42 2.59 -0.36
C PRO A 316 17.26 1.18 0.20
N GLY A 317 18.37 0.54 0.54
CA GLY A 317 18.42 -0.80 1.11
C GLY A 317 18.33 -1.95 0.11
N CYS A 318 17.93 -1.71 -1.16
CA CYS A 318 17.78 -2.77 -2.15
C CYS A 318 19.11 -3.42 -2.56
N ASP A 319 20.21 -2.70 -2.49
CA ASP A 319 21.57 -3.16 -2.78
C ASP A 319 22.32 -3.73 -1.57
N SER A 320 21.71 -3.71 -0.37
CA SER A 320 22.38 -4.09 0.88
C SER A 320 22.82 -5.56 0.87
N LYS A 321 24.06 -5.79 1.27
CA LYS A 321 24.64 -7.12 1.55
C LYS A 321 24.84 -7.37 3.05
N GLY A 322 24.23 -6.56 3.90
CA GLY A 322 24.33 -6.64 5.35
C GLY A 322 25.47 -5.78 5.95
N PRO A 323 25.70 -5.89 7.25
CA PRO A 323 25.00 -6.79 8.17
C PRO A 323 23.51 -6.47 8.31
N PHE A 324 22.68 -7.51 8.51
CA PHE A 324 21.23 -7.36 8.74
C PHE A 324 20.93 -7.52 10.23
N HIS A 325 20.25 -6.53 10.81
CA HIS A 325 19.91 -6.51 12.24
C HIS A 325 18.44 -6.86 12.51
N ASN A 326 17.60 -6.84 11.46
CA ASN A 326 16.19 -7.16 11.56
C ASN A 326 15.59 -7.59 10.23
N ALA A 327 14.39 -8.18 10.29
CA ALA A 327 13.68 -8.68 9.11
C ALA A 327 13.40 -7.58 8.06
N LEU A 328 13.18 -6.33 8.46
CA LEU A 328 12.89 -5.25 7.53
C LEU A 328 14.08 -4.96 6.61
N GLN A 329 15.29 -4.88 7.17
CA GLN A 329 16.51 -4.70 6.34
C GLN A 329 16.68 -5.85 5.34
N ALA A 330 16.42 -7.08 5.77
CA ALA A 330 16.48 -8.26 4.91
C ALA A 330 15.40 -8.24 3.81
N LYS A 331 14.16 -7.88 4.15
CA LYS A 331 13.04 -7.72 3.20
C LYS A 331 13.28 -6.63 2.15
N MET A 332 14.07 -5.60 2.48
CA MET A 332 14.44 -4.56 1.53
C MET A 332 15.53 -5.03 0.57
N SER A 333 16.44 -5.87 1.00
CA SER A 333 17.59 -6.33 0.22
C SER A 333 17.19 -7.30 -0.89
N ILE A 334 17.47 -6.93 -2.15
CA ILE A 334 17.37 -7.85 -3.29
C ILE A 334 18.35 -9.01 -3.14
N PRO A 335 19.64 -8.79 -2.80
CA PRO A 335 20.58 -9.88 -2.53
C PRO A 335 20.10 -10.87 -1.46
N PHE A 336 19.57 -10.37 -0.33
CA PHE A 336 19.07 -11.24 0.72
C PHE A 336 17.85 -12.06 0.26
N SER A 337 16.86 -11.39 -0.36
CA SER A 337 15.65 -12.05 -0.86
C SER A 337 15.98 -13.15 -1.87
N VAL A 338 16.87 -12.88 -2.82
CA VAL A 338 17.32 -13.86 -3.81
C VAL A 338 18.09 -15.02 -3.14
N ALA A 339 19.04 -14.72 -2.23
CA ALA A 339 19.80 -15.75 -1.52
C ALA A 339 18.90 -16.65 -0.67
N ALA A 340 17.91 -16.08 0.03
CA ALA A 340 16.97 -16.84 0.84
C ALA A 340 16.11 -17.77 -0.03
N VAL A 341 15.62 -17.30 -1.18
CA VAL A 341 14.85 -18.12 -2.12
C VAL A 341 15.69 -19.21 -2.74
N LEU A 342 16.92 -18.92 -3.18
CA LEU A 342 17.85 -19.95 -3.71
C LEU A 342 18.18 -21.02 -2.66
N SER A 343 18.25 -20.63 -1.38
CA SER A 343 18.57 -21.56 -0.28
C SER A 343 17.37 -22.40 0.17
N ARG A 344 16.14 -21.87 0.13
CA ARG A 344 14.95 -22.49 0.74
C ARG A 344 13.91 -22.95 -0.28
N GLY A 345 13.95 -22.47 -1.52
CA GLY A 345 13.00 -22.82 -2.57
C GLY A 345 11.58 -22.28 -2.36
N ALA A 346 11.40 -21.20 -1.56
CA ALA A 346 10.09 -20.65 -1.20
C ALA A 346 10.08 -19.12 -1.19
N LEU A 347 8.87 -18.52 -1.30
CA LEU A 347 8.61 -17.07 -1.24
C LEU A 347 7.77 -16.75 0.00
N GLU A 348 8.26 -17.07 1.19
CA GLU A 348 7.51 -17.05 2.44
C GLU A 348 8.11 -16.12 3.48
N GLU A 349 7.33 -15.81 4.54
CA GLU A 349 7.75 -14.96 5.67
C GLU A 349 8.94 -15.56 6.40
N GLU A 350 9.01 -16.89 6.48
CA GLU A 350 10.10 -17.66 7.10
C GLU A 350 11.46 -17.37 6.47
N ASN A 351 11.50 -16.89 5.23
CA ASN A 351 12.76 -16.49 4.56
C ASN A 351 13.47 -15.37 5.34
N TYR A 352 12.73 -14.60 6.13
CA TYR A 352 13.21 -13.44 6.87
C TYR A 352 13.22 -13.64 8.40
N ALA A 353 12.87 -14.85 8.87
CA ALA A 353 12.82 -15.15 10.30
C ALA A 353 14.21 -15.17 10.97
N GLN A 354 15.24 -15.57 10.21
CA GLN A 354 16.62 -15.63 10.67
C GLN A 354 17.52 -14.85 9.72
N VAL A 355 17.75 -13.58 10.05
CA VAL A 355 18.56 -12.67 9.21
C VAL A 355 20.07 -12.92 9.28
N ASP A 356 20.49 -13.74 10.23
CA ASP A 356 21.87 -14.19 10.48
C ASP A 356 22.15 -15.63 10.01
N ASP A 357 21.22 -16.27 9.26
CA ASP A 357 21.45 -17.61 8.70
C ASP A 357 22.74 -17.62 7.84
N ALA A 358 23.73 -18.35 8.31
CA ALA A 358 25.07 -18.38 7.71
C ALA A 358 25.09 -18.89 6.26
N ARG A 359 24.11 -19.74 5.86
CA ARG A 359 24.01 -20.23 4.47
C ARG A 359 23.51 -19.10 3.55
N ILE A 360 22.46 -18.40 3.99
CA ILE A 360 21.92 -17.26 3.25
C ILE A 360 22.98 -16.16 3.12
N LEU A 361 23.66 -15.82 4.23
CA LEU A 361 24.67 -14.75 4.23
C LEU A 361 25.88 -15.08 3.34
N ARG A 362 26.32 -16.35 3.28
CA ARG A 362 27.35 -16.77 2.32
C ARG A 362 26.93 -16.54 0.87
N LEU A 363 25.69 -16.85 0.52
CA LEU A 363 25.15 -16.60 -0.83
C LEU A 363 25.04 -15.09 -1.11
N VAL A 364 24.59 -14.29 -0.15
CA VAL A 364 24.53 -12.82 -0.28
C VAL A 364 25.87 -12.23 -0.72
N GLN A 365 27.00 -12.72 -0.16
CA GLN A 365 28.33 -12.23 -0.53
C GLN A 365 28.76 -12.62 -1.94
N ARG A 366 28.18 -13.69 -2.52
CA ARG A 366 28.43 -14.16 -3.90
C ARG A 366 27.55 -13.47 -4.95
N ILE A 367 26.62 -12.63 -4.52
CA ILE A 367 25.68 -11.93 -5.41
C ILE A 367 26.31 -10.63 -5.92
N ASP A 368 26.24 -10.42 -7.23
CA ASP A 368 26.48 -9.15 -7.88
C ASP A 368 25.17 -8.58 -8.41
N LEU A 369 24.76 -7.40 -7.92
CA LEU A 369 23.54 -6.71 -8.31
C LEU A 369 23.86 -5.56 -9.24
N GLN A 370 23.30 -5.55 -10.44
CA GLN A 370 23.55 -4.57 -11.47
C GLN A 370 22.25 -3.99 -12.04
N SER A 371 22.28 -2.71 -12.42
CA SER A 371 21.24 -2.13 -13.28
C SER A 371 21.42 -2.57 -14.72
N ALA A 372 20.32 -2.81 -15.44
CA ALA A 372 20.31 -3.19 -16.84
C ALA A 372 19.58 -2.14 -17.67
N PRO A 373 20.16 -1.62 -18.78
CA PRO A 373 19.55 -0.58 -19.59
C PRO A 373 18.19 -0.99 -20.19
N ASP A 374 18.05 -2.24 -20.65
CA ASP A 374 16.81 -2.79 -21.22
C ASP A 374 15.69 -2.88 -20.18
N LEU A 375 16.00 -3.33 -18.96
CA LEU A 375 15.04 -3.38 -17.86
C LEU A 375 14.69 -1.98 -17.35
N THR A 376 15.66 -1.07 -17.34
CA THR A 376 15.45 0.34 -16.94
C THR A 376 14.51 1.06 -17.91
N ALA A 377 14.68 0.85 -19.22
CA ALA A 377 13.83 1.45 -20.25
C ALA A 377 12.38 0.91 -20.19
N ALA A 378 12.19 -0.33 -19.74
CA ALA A 378 10.84 -0.93 -19.59
C ALA A 378 10.10 -0.47 -18.32
N PHE A 379 10.81 0.01 -17.30
CA PHE A 379 10.22 0.48 -16.05
C PHE A 379 9.60 1.89 -16.23
N PRO A 380 8.42 2.21 -15.66
CA PRO A 380 7.63 1.43 -14.68
C PRO A 380 6.60 0.49 -15.30
N ALA A 381 6.44 0.46 -16.63
CA ALA A 381 5.45 -0.40 -17.29
C ALA A 381 5.71 -1.90 -17.01
N ASN A 382 6.99 -2.29 -17.00
CA ASN A 382 7.42 -3.63 -16.63
C ASN A 382 8.56 -3.55 -15.61
N GLN A 383 8.47 -4.36 -14.55
CA GLN A 383 9.47 -4.47 -13.50
C GLN A 383 10.18 -5.82 -13.63
N GLY A 384 11.07 -5.93 -14.62
CA GLY A 384 11.76 -7.18 -14.94
C GLY A 384 12.97 -7.47 -14.04
N ALA A 385 13.41 -8.74 -14.04
CA ALA A 385 14.66 -9.18 -13.43
C ALA A 385 15.26 -10.37 -14.20
N GLU A 386 16.59 -10.44 -14.24
CA GLU A 386 17.35 -11.56 -14.79
C GLU A 386 18.35 -12.05 -13.74
N ILE A 387 18.46 -13.37 -13.59
CA ILE A 387 19.42 -14.03 -12.71
C ILE A 387 20.24 -15.02 -13.51
N LEU A 388 21.55 -14.91 -13.37
CA LEU A 388 22.54 -15.87 -13.86
C LEU A 388 23.28 -16.47 -12.67
N VAL A 389 23.20 -17.80 -12.52
CA VAL A 389 23.91 -18.55 -11.47
C VAL A 389 25.00 -19.38 -12.12
N GLY A 390 26.24 -19.22 -11.66
CA GLY A 390 27.37 -20.08 -12.00
C GLY A 390 27.58 -21.12 -10.90
N LEU A 391 27.70 -22.41 -11.28
CA LEU A 391 27.94 -23.52 -10.36
C LEU A 391 29.44 -23.86 -10.29
N HIS A 392 29.88 -24.50 -9.20
CA HIS A 392 31.27 -24.92 -9.00
C HIS A 392 31.78 -25.91 -10.07
N ASN A 393 30.87 -26.64 -10.72
CA ASN A 393 31.20 -27.56 -11.82
C ASN A 393 31.34 -26.87 -13.18
N GLY A 394 31.19 -25.51 -13.25
CA GLY A 394 31.24 -24.71 -14.46
C GLY A 394 29.92 -24.57 -15.22
N THR A 395 28.85 -25.26 -14.78
CA THR A 395 27.52 -25.11 -15.37
C THR A 395 26.93 -23.73 -15.01
N THR A 396 26.08 -23.19 -15.89
CA THR A 396 25.35 -21.95 -15.66
C THR A 396 23.86 -22.16 -15.80
N ILE A 397 23.08 -21.54 -14.91
CA ILE A 397 21.60 -21.50 -14.96
C ILE A 397 21.20 -20.04 -15.15
N ARG A 398 20.39 -19.77 -16.16
CA ARG A 398 19.89 -18.41 -16.45
C ARG A 398 18.37 -18.41 -16.50
N GLN A 399 17.78 -17.53 -15.71
CA GLN A 399 16.34 -17.27 -15.72
C GLN A 399 16.07 -15.77 -15.83
N ARG A 400 14.96 -15.44 -16.53
CA ARG A 400 14.46 -14.06 -16.69
C ARG A 400 12.96 -14.01 -16.56
N LEU A 401 12.48 -12.96 -15.91
CA LEU A 401 11.10 -12.52 -15.93
C LEU A 401 11.06 -11.08 -16.39
N ASP A 402 10.21 -10.76 -17.36
CA ASP A 402 10.08 -9.39 -17.87
C ASP A 402 9.22 -8.51 -16.98
N ASN A 403 8.37 -9.11 -16.12
CA ASN A 403 7.58 -8.39 -15.14
C ASN A 403 7.28 -9.27 -13.92
N VAL A 404 6.83 -8.65 -12.83
CA VAL A 404 6.31 -9.36 -11.67
C VAL A 404 5.05 -10.16 -12.05
N ILE A 405 4.95 -11.38 -11.53
CA ILE A 405 3.73 -12.19 -11.62
C ILE A 405 2.96 -11.94 -10.33
N ALA A 406 1.82 -11.28 -10.43
CA ALA A 406 0.98 -10.98 -9.26
C ALA A 406 0.49 -12.26 -8.58
N ALA A 407 0.27 -12.21 -7.28
CA ALA A 407 -0.48 -13.25 -6.58
C ALA A 407 -1.91 -13.28 -7.13
N THR A 408 -2.42 -14.49 -7.36
CA THR A 408 -3.77 -14.69 -7.91
C THR A 408 -4.85 -14.39 -6.86
N PRO A 409 -6.10 -14.13 -7.29
CA PRO A 409 -7.22 -14.02 -6.35
C PRO A 409 -7.36 -15.22 -5.43
N GLU A 410 -7.12 -16.44 -5.93
CA GLU A 410 -7.19 -17.69 -5.16
C GLU A 410 -6.10 -17.74 -4.08
N GLU A 411 -4.87 -17.33 -4.40
CA GLU A 411 -3.78 -17.24 -3.44
C GLU A 411 -4.06 -16.21 -2.35
N ILE A 412 -4.61 -15.03 -2.70
CA ILE A 412 -5.01 -14.00 -1.74
C ILE A 412 -6.09 -14.53 -0.81
N ARG A 413 -7.13 -15.19 -1.35
CA ARG A 413 -8.19 -15.81 -0.55
C ARG A 413 -7.66 -16.90 0.39
N ALA A 414 -6.74 -17.73 -0.09
CA ALA A 414 -6.10 -18.75 0.74
C ALA A 414 -5.32 -18.13 1.91
N ARG A 415 -4.51 -17.08 1.66
CA ARG A 415 -3.80 -16.31 2.68
C ARG A 415 -4.75 -15.68 3.68
N PHE A 416 -5.83 -15.06 3.20
CA PHE A 416 -6.85 -14.46 4.05
C PHE A 416 -7.50 -15.52 4.97
N ARG A 417 -7.97 -16.65 4.41
CA ARG A 417 -8.59 -17.73 5.19
C ARG A 417 -7.65 -18.25 6.27
N GLN A 418 -6.38 -18.51 5.92
CA GLN A 418 -5.37 -18.98 6.86
C GLN A 418 -5.16 -17.97 8.01
N ALA A 419 -4.89 -16.70 7.67
CA ALA A 419 -4.58 -15.66 8.65
C ALA A 419 -5.81 -15.35 9.53
N ALA A 420 -6.98 -15.13 8.93
CA ALA A 420 -8.20 -14.79 9.65
C ALA A 420 -8.68 -15.94 10.55
N SER A 421 -8.71 -17.19 10.05
CA SER A 421 -9.16 -18.34 10.85
C SER A 421 -8.30 -18.55 12.10
N SER A 422 -7.01 -18.24 12.05
CA SER A 422 -6.13 -18.32 13.22
C SER A 422 -6.50 -17.34 14.34
N VAL A 423 -7.30 -16.31 14.04
CA VAL A 423 -7.64 -15.21 14.96
C VAL A 423 -9.12 -15.20 15.32
N ILE A 424 -10.02 -15.29 14.32
CA ILE A 424 -11.47 -15.18 14.47
C ILE A 424 -12.21 -16.50 14.23
N GLY A 425 -11.48 -17.61 14.01
CA GLY A 425 -12.06 -18.95 13.83
C GLY A 425 -12.98 -19.01 12.61
N ASP A 426 -14.11 -19.72 12.76
CA ASP A 426 -15.09 -19.95 11.67
C ASP A 426 -15.69 -18.65 11.11
N ARG A 427 -15.65 -17.55 11.86
CA ARG A 427 -16.09 -16.23 11.38
C ARG A 427 -15.29 -15.70 10.19
N ALA A 428 -14.12 -16.29 9.90
CA ALA A 428 -13.33 -15.93 8.74
C ALA A 428 -14.09 -16.17 7.43
N ARG A 429 -14.86 -17.25 7.33
CA ARG A 429 -15.72 -17.55 6.17
C ARG A 429 -16.82 -16.49 6.02
N ASP A 430 -17.53 -16.20 7.12
CA ASP A 430 -18.56 -15.16 7.11
C ASP A 430 -18.01 -13.80 6.66
N LEU A 431 -16.78 -13.45 7.10
CA LEU A 431 -16.13 -12.20 6.72
C LEU A 431 -15.78 -12.19 5.23
N GLU A 432 -15.28 -13.29 4.66
CA GLU A 432 -15.03 -13.41 3.22
C GLU A 432 -16.32 -13.22 2.41
N GLU A 433 -17.40 -13.87 2.81
CA GLU A 433 -18.73 -13.73 2.18
C GLU A 433 -19.27 -12.28 2.28
N LEU A 434 -19.04 -11.60 3.40
CA LEU A 434 -19.39 -10.18 3.56
C LEU A 434 -18.59 -9.28 2.62
N VAL A 435 -17.30 -9.55 2.43
CA VAL A 435 -16.46 -8.81 1.45
C VAL A 435 -16.95 -9.08 0.03
N ASP A 436 -17.28 -10.34 -0.30
CA ASP A 436 -17.77 -10.71 -1.64
C ASP A 436 -19.14 -10.08 -1.95
N SER A 437 -19.99 -9.94 -0.95
CA SER A 437 -21.30 -9.31 -1.07
C SER A 437 -21.32 -7.83 -0.71
N CYS A 438 -20.16 -7.20 -0.46
CA CYS A 438 -20.09 -5.86 0.16
C CYS A 438 -20.97 -4.81 -0.55
N ALA A 439 -21.01 -4.81 -1.89
CA ALA A 439 -21.79 -3.84 -2.65
C ALA A 439 -23.32 -3.92 -2.42
N SER A 440 -23.84 -5.06 -1.97
CA SER A 440 -25.27 -5.29 -1.69
C SER A 440 -25.63 -5.13 -0.21
N LEU A 441 -24.66 -4.89 0.67
CA LEU A 441 -24.93 -4.74 2.09
C LEU A 441 -25.69 -3.42 2.34
N PRO A 442 -26.72 -3.42 3.22
CA PRO A 442 -27.36 -2.17 3.61
C PRO A 442 -26.43 -1.27 4.43
N ASP A 443 -25.45 -1.86 5.12
CA ASP A 443 -24.52 -1.17 5.99
C ASP A 443 -23.18 -1.90 6.03
N SER A 444 -22.11 -1.26 5.53
CA SER A 444 -20.76 -1.82 5.44
C SER A 444 -20.03 -1.94 6.78
N ARG A 445 -20.54 -1.30 7.84
CA ARG A 445 -20.01 -1.34 9.21
C ARG A 445 -19.87 -2.79 9.73
N VAL A 446 -20.72 -3.70 9.26
CA VAL A 446 -20.66 -5.12 9.61
C VAL A 446 -19.31 -5.77 9.25
N ILE A 447 -18.65 -5.33 8.18
CA ILE A 447 -17.36 -5.86 7.74
C ILE A 447 -16.29 -5.53 8.80
N ALA A 448 -16.17 -4.25 9.19
CA ALA A 448 -15.23 -3.81 10.20
C ALA A 448 -15.51 -4.47 11.57
N ALA A 449 -16.77 -4.50 11.99
CA ALA A 449 -17.18 -5.13 13.25
C ALA A 449 -16.84 -6.64 13.28
N ARG A 450 -16.93 -7.35 12.15
CA ARG A 450 -16.62 -8.78 12.06
C ARG A 450 -15.12 -9.06 12.18
N CYS A 451 -14.26 -8.09 11.89
CA CYS A 451 -12.82 -8.20 12.08
C CYS A 451 -12.38 -8.18 13.56
N GLY A 452 -13.22 -7.69 14.48
CA GLY A 452 -12.91 -7.64 15.91
C GLY A 452 -13.22 -8.92 16.66
N LEU A 453 -12.76 -9.02 17.91
CA LEU A 453 -13.05 -10.14 18.83
C LEU A 453 -14.21 -9.86 19.77
N GLN A 454 -14.89 -8.74 19.65
CA GLN A 454 -16.07 -8.42 20.44
C GLN A 454 -17.34 -9.10 19.92
N PRO A 455 -18.37 -9.35 20.76
CA PRO A 455 -19.67 -9.83 20.33
C PRO A 455 -20.36 -8.81 19.40
N ILE A 456 -20.75 -9.22 18.20
CA ILE A 456 -21.31 -8.37 17.15
C ILE A 456 -22.63 -7.71 17.62
N ALA A 457 -23.47 -8.43 18.39
CA ALA A 457 -24.73 -7.90 18.92
C ALA A 457 -24.57 -6.62 19.77
N GLN A 458 -23.41 -6.38 20.34
CA GLN A 458 -23.11 -5.17 21.10
C GLN A 458 -22.72 -3.99 20.19
N ARG A 459 -22.30 -4.25 18.95
CA ARG A 459 -21.71 -3.29 18.03
C ARG A 459 -22.66 -2.72 16.99
N LEU A 460 -23.70 -3.48 16.63
CA LEU A 460 -24.67 -3.09 15.61
C LEU A 460 -25.93 -2.44 16.21
N ARG A 461 -25.90 -2.04 17.49
CA ARG A 461 -27.01 -1.26 18.07
C ARG A 461 -27.04 0.11 17.42
N PRO A 462 -28.24 0.61 17.03
CA PRO A 462 -28.36 2.01 16.60
C PRO A 462 -27.85 2.93 17.70
N ALA A 463 -27.12 3.98 17.33
CA ALA A 463 -26.75 5.02 18.27
C ALA A 463 -28.03 5.59 18.88
N SER A 464 -28.17 5.52 20.21
CA SER A 464 -29.30 6.05 20.98
C SER A 464 -29.30 7.56 21.00
#